data_b0b1fd94657ea7a71e52a630f8563412
#
_entry.id   b0b1fd94657ea7a71e52a630f8563412
#
_cell.length_a   1.000
_cell.length_b   1.000
_cell.length_c   1.000
_cell.angle_alpha   90.00
_cell.angle_beta   90.00
_cell.angle_gamma   90.00
#
_symmetry.space_group_name_H-M   'P 1'
#
loop_
_entity.id
_entity.type
_entity.pdbx_description
1 polymer ?
#
loop_
_entity_poly.entity_id
_entity_poly.type
_entity_poly.pdbx_seq_one_letter_code
_entity_poly.pdbx_strand_id
1 'polypeptide(L)'
;MKRFKDYEIAYNKCYELLQKLMVLVKEADGNITIEIRFTYIDRYPILSVTYYGNYLYSLYPQEDGIFVISIDDIVYTMDEIEEKIRKNCYLD
;
A
#
# COMPACT_ATOMS: atom_id res chain seq x y z
N MET A 1 -5.58 14.38 7.44
CA MET A 1 -4.57 13.30 7.37
C MET A 1 -3.32 13.69 8.13
N LYS A 2 -2.74 12.77 8.86
CA LYS A 2 -1.56 13.01 9.70
C LYS A 2 -0.27 12.67 8.97
N ARG A 3 0.05 13.45 7.96
CA ARG A 3 1.26 13.33 7.16
C ARG A 3 2.52 13.40 8.00
N PHE A 4 3.51 12.58 7.70
CA PHE A 4 4.84 12.79 8.24
C PHE A 4 5.37 14.14 7.73
N LYS A 5 5.89 14.95 8.64
CA LYS A 5 6.44 16.27 8.29
C LYS A 5 7.80 16.16 7.64
N ASP A 6 8.58 15.16 8.04
CA ASP A 6 9.90 14.90 7.48
C ASP A 6 9.75 13.99 6.26
N TYR A 7 10.15 14.50 5.10
CA TYR A 7 10.07 13.78 3.83
C TYR A 7 10.84 12.47 3.86
N GLU A 8 12.03 12.47 4.48
CA GLU A 8 12.86 11.27 4.54
C GLU A 8 12.19 10.16 5.34
N ILE A 9 11.55 10.52 6.46
CA ILE A 9 10.78 9.57 7.26
C ILE A 9 9.60 9.03 6.45
N ALA A 10 8.87 9.89 5.77
CA ALA A 10 7.74 9.48 4.93
C ALA A 10 8.20 8.52 3.83
N TYR A 11 9.29 8.85 3.15
CA TYR A 11 9.88 8.02 2.10
C TYR A 11 10.26 6.64 2.65
N ASN A 12 10.98 6.61 3.77
CA ASN A 12 11.44 5.36 4.36
C ASN A 12 10.28 4.47 4.81
N LYS A 13 9.24 5.04 5.40
CA LYS A 13 8.05 4.30 5.80
C LYS A 13 7.33 3.70 4.59
N CYS A 14 7.21 4.47 3.53
CA CYS A 14 6.59 3.99 2.29
C CYS A 14 7.41 2.87 1.65
N TYR A 15 8.72 3.01 1.64
CA TYR A 15 9.63 2.00 1.10
C TYR A 15 9.59 0.69 1.90
N GLU A 16 9.60 0.79 3.25
CA GLU A 16 9.45 -0.38 4.12
C GLU A 16 8.13 -1.11 3.85
N LEU A 17 7.05 -0.35 3.71
CA LEU A 17 5.73 -0.91 3.40
C LEU A 17 5.75 -1.62 2.05
N LEU A 18 6.33 -1.01 1.04
CA LEU A 18 6.46 -1.61 -0.29
C LEU A 18 7.18 -2.95 -0.23
N GLN A 19 8.32 -3.01 0.46
CA GLN A 19 9.10 -4.24 0.57
C GLN A 19 8.33 -5.35 1.26
N LYS A 20 7.67 -5.05 2.37
CA LYS A 20 6.85 -6.04 3.10
C LYS A 20 5.72 -6.58 2.25
N LEU A 21 5.00 -5.70 1.55
CA LEU A 21 3.87 -6.12 0.74
C LEU A 21 4.30 -6.87 -0.52
N MET A 22 5.45 -6.54 -1.11
CA MET A 22 5.97 -7.29 -2.25
C MET A 22 6.34 -8.71 -1.88
N VAL A 23 6.95 -8.92 -0.72
CA VAL A 23 7.24 -10.27 -0.21
C VAL A 23 5.94 -11.06 -0.02
N LEU A 24 4.94 -10.42 0.59
CA LEU A 24 3.63 -11.02 0.83
C LEU A 24 2.95 -11.44 -0.47
N VAL A 25 2.95 -10.56 -1.47
CA VAL A 25 2.34 -10.84 -2.78
C VAL A 25 3.06 -12.01 -3.46
N LYS A 26 4.39 -12.01 -3.42
CA LYS A 26 5.18 -13.07 -4.03
C LYS A 26 4.89 -14.43 -3.40
N GLU A 27 4.71 -14.48 -2.08
CA GLU A 27 4.39 -15.71 -1.36
C GLU A 27 2.95 -16.18 -1.61
N ALA A 28 2.01 -15.24 -1.66
CA ALA A 28 0.59 -15.55 -1.79
C ALA A 28 0.14 -15.76 -3.24
N ASP A 29 0.76 -15.06 -4.20
CA ASP A 29 0.36 -15.08 -5.61
C ASP A 29 1.60 -15.18 -6.51
N GLY A 30 2.00 -16.37 -6.86
CA GLY A 30 3.18 -16.62 -7.69
C GLY A 30 3.10 -16.04 -9.10
N ASN A 31 1.93 -15.57 -9.55
CA ASN A 31 1.72 -15.06 -10.91
C ASN A 31 1.58 -13.54 -11.02
N ILE A 32 1.72 -12.85 -9.91
CA ILE A 32 1.72 -11.37 -9.86
C ILE A 32 0.48 -10.76 -10.52
N THR A 33 -0.70 -11.16 -10.07
CA THR A 33 -1.95 -10.50 -10.45
C THR A 33 -2.09 -9.16 -9.74
N ILE A 34 -1.55 -9.07 -8.52
CA ILE A 34 -1.47 -7.84 -7.75
C ILE A 34 -0.12 -7.19 -8.00
N GLU A 35 -0.13 -5.92 -8.35
CA GLU A 35 1.08 -5.13 -8.54
C GLU A 35 1.04 -3.92 -7.63
N ILE A 36 2.14 -3.67 -6.93
CA ILE A 36 2.28 -2.55 -6.00
C ILE A 36 3.42 -1.68 -6.48
N ARG A 37 3.12 -0.40 -6.73
CA ARG A 37 4.09 0.55 -7.26
C ARG A 37 4.24 1.75 -6.36
N PHE A 38 5.48 2.22 -6.26
CA PHE A 38 5.79 3.47 -5.58
C PHE A 38 5.39 4.64 -6.47
N THR A 39 4.63 5.59 -5.93
CA THR A 39 4.24 6.81 -6.64
C THR A 39 4.13 7.97 -5.66
N TYR A 40 3.53 9.09 -6.08
CA TYR A 40 3.45 10.31 -5.27
C TYR A 40 2.11 10.99 -5.45
N ILE A 41 1.63 11.63 -4.36
CA ILE A 41 0.53 12.59 -4.39
C ILE A 41 1.06 13.88 -3.77
N ASP A 42 1.05 14.98 -4.52
CA ASP A 42 1.57 16.27 -4.06
C ASP A 42 2.99 16.13 -3.46
N ARG A 43 3.84 15.39 -4.17
CA ARG A 43 5.22 15.10 -3.74
C ARG A 43 5.35 14.22 -2.50
N TYR A 44 4.24 13.72 -1.98
CA TYR A 44 4.25 12.81 -0.84
C TYR A 44 4.26 11.36 -1.33
N PRO A 45 5.16 10.50 -0.80
CA PRO A 45 5.29 9.12 -1.28
C PRO A 45 4.11 8.25 -0.84
N ILE A 46 3.57 7.51 -1.79
CA ILE A 46 2.47 6.57 -1.55
C ILE A 46 2.69 5.30 -2.38
N LEU A 47 1.87 4.29 -2.14
CA LEU A 47 1.86 3.07 -2.95
C LEU A 47 0.54 2.97 -3.71
N SER A 48 0.62 2.60 -4.98
CA SER A 48 -0.54 2.30 -5.81
C SER A 48 -0.68 0.79 -5.94
N VAL A 49 -1.88 0.27 -5.72
CA VAL A 49 -2.19 -1.16 -5.82
C VAL A 49 -3.11 -1.40 -7.01
N THR A 50 -2.69 -2.29 -7.92
CA THR A 50 -3.47 -2.66 -9.10
C THR A 50 -3.69 -4.17 -9.12
N TYR A 51 -4.77 -4.58 -9.80
CA TYR A 51 -5.13 -5.99 -10.01
C TYR A 51 -5.35 -6.19 -11.50
N TYR A 52 -4.54 -7.01 -12.13
CA TYR A 52 -4.53 -7.19 -13.60
C TYR A 52 -4.49 -5.85 -14.34
N GLY A 53 -3.66 -4.92 -13.85
CA GLY A 53 -3.54 -3.60 -14.44
C GLY A 53 -4.64 -2.60 -14.09
N ASN A 54 -5.69 -3.03 -13.41
CA ASN A 54 -6.78 -2.16 -12.98
C ASN A 54 -6.51 -1.59 -11.60
N TYR A 55 -6.62 -0.28 -11.46
CA TYR A 55 -6.40 0.39 -10.20
C TYR A 55 -7.43 -0.06 -9.15
N LEU A 56 -6.95 -0.42 -7.97
CA LEU A 56 -7.80 -0.75 -6.83
C LEU A 56 -7.83 0.38 -5.80
N TYR A 57 -6.69 0.71 -5.24
CA TYR A 57 -6.59 1.72 -4.19
C TYR A 57 -5.15 2.16 -4.03
N SER A 58 -4.96 3.24 -3.27
CA SER A 58 -3.64 3.71 -2.90
C SER A 58 -3.45 3.63 -1.40
N LEU A 59 -2.22 3.38 -0.99
CA LEU A 59 -1.81 3.27 0.41
C LEU A 59 -0.99 4.50 0.77
N TYR A 60 -1.50 5.26 1.72
CA TYR A 60 -0.93 6.54 2.15
C TYR A 60 -0.37 6.40 3.57
N PRO A 61 0.94 6.14 3.73
CA PRO A 61 1.52 6.02 5.07
C PRO A 61 1.48 7.36 5.81
N GLN A 62 1.03 7.32 7.04
CA GLN A 62 0.96 8.52 7.88
C GLN A 62 1.31 8.16 9.33
N GLU A 63 1.33 9.14 10.22
CA GLU A 63 1.83 8.94 11.59
C GLU A 63 1.05 7.91 12.39
N ASP A 64 -0.26 7.80 12.16
CA ASP A 64 -1.14 6.90 12.93
C ASP A 64 -1.56 5.65 12.16
N GLY A 65 -0.92 5.34 11.05
CA GLY A 65 -1.21 4.13 10.29
C GLY A 65 -1.13 4.34 8.79
N ILE A 66 -1.95 3.60 8.04
CA ILE A 66 -1.97 3.66 6.58
C ILE A 66 -3.37 4.02 6.12
N PHE A 67 -3.51 5.20 5.51
CA PHE A 67 -4.78 5.65 4.97
C PHE A 67 -5.01 5.02 3.59
N VAL A 68 -6.16 4.38 3.40
CA VAL A 68 -6.51 3.74 2.13
C VAL A 68 -7.38 4.69 1.31
N ILE A 69 -6.85 5.16 0.20
CA ILE A 69 -7.52 6.10 -0.69
C ILE A 69 -8.37 5.35 -1.70
N SER A 70 -9.52 5.87 -2.01
CA SER A 70 -10.46 5.43 -3.06
C SER A 70 -11.39 4.30 -2.71
N ILE A 71 -11.28 3.68 -1.54
CA ILE A 71 -12.22 2.64 -1.13
C ILE A 71 -13.02 3.08 0.09
N ASP A 72 -12.41 2.98 1.27
CA ASP A 72 -13.13 3.23 2.52
C ASP A 72 -12.78 4.58 3.15
N ASP A 73 -11.68 5.19 2.73
CA ASP A 73 -11.15 6.44 3.27
C ASP A 73 -10.94 6.38 4.79
N ILE A 74 -10.48 5.24 5.27
CA ILE A 74 -10.17 5.03 6.67
C ILE A 74 -8.71 4.66 6.87
N VAL A 75 -8.24 4.77 8.11
CA VAL A 75 -6.87 4.43 8.48
C VAL A 75 -6.82 2.97 8.93
N TYR A 76 -5.88 2.22 8.37
CA TYR A 76 -5.64 0.83 8.72
C TYR A 76 -4.32 0.67 9.45
N THR A 77 -4.21 -0.37 10.27
CA THR A 77 -2.94 -0.82 10.81
C THR A 77 -2.17 -1.61 9.75
N MET A 78 -0.90 -1.87 10.00
CA MET A 78 -0.09 -2.69 9.08
C MET A 78 -0.68 -4.10 8.92
N ASP A 79 -1.14 -4.71 10.02
CA ASP A 79 -1.73 -6.05 9.98
C ASP A 79 -3.01 -6.08 9.14
N GLU A 80 -3.84 -5.06 9.25
CA GLU A 80 -5.06 -4.94 8.45
C GLU A 80 -4.75 -4.78 6.95
N ILE A 81 -3.70 -4.04 6.62
CA ILE A 81 -3.27 -3.89 5.22
C ILE A 81 -2.74 -5.22 4.68
N GLU A 82 -1.96 -5.96 5.45
CA GLU A 82 -1.48 -7.28 5.04
C GLU A 82 -2.65 -8.21 4.73
N GLU A 83 -3.64 -8.24 5.59
CA GLU A 83 -4.84 -9.05 5.40
C GLU A 83 -5.61 -8.64 4.15
N LYS A 84 -5.74 -7.35 3.91
CA LYS A 84 -6.40 -6.82 2.72
C LYS A 84 -5.69 -7.26 1.43
N ILE A 85 -4.37 -7.17 1.41
CA ILE A 85 -3.56 -7.59 0.26
C ILE A 85 -3.67 -9.10 0.06
N ARG A 86 -3.64 -9.90 1.13
CA ARG A 86 -3.83 -11.36 1.02
C ARG A 86 -5.16 -11.70 0.37
N LYS A 87 -6.24 -11.05 0.80
CA LYS A 87 -7.57 -11.25 0.19
C LYS A 87 -7.57 -10.93 -1.29
N ASN A 88 -6.90 -9.85 -1.69
CA ASN A 88 -6.80 -9.49 -3.10
C ASN A 88 -6.02 -10.54 -3.91
N CYS A 89 -4.98 -11.14 -3.33
CA CYS A 89 -4.18 -12.16 -4.01
C CYS A 89 -4.97 -13.45 -4.29
N TYR A 90 -6.00 -13.73 -3.50
CA TYR A 90 -6.82 -14.94 -3.64
C TYR A 90 -8.17 -14.70 -4.33
N LEU A 91 -8.36 -13.51 -4.90
CA LEU A 91 -9.54 -13.21 -5.70
C LEU A 91 -9.36 -13.73 -7.13
N ASP A 92 -9.86 -14.89 -7.38
CA ASP A 92 -9.93 -15.44 -8.74
C ASP A 92 -11.36 -15.51 -9.23
#